data_3eebd896f76aec6f9cfe4baed5eae754
#
_entry.id   3eebd896f76aec6f9cfe4baed5eae754
#
_cell.length_a   1.000
_cell.length_b   1.000
_cell.length_c   1.000
_cell.angle_alpha   90.00
_cell.angle_beta   90.00
_cell.angle_gamma   90.00
#
_symmetry.space_group_name_H-M   'P 1'
#
loop_
_entity.id
_entity.type
_entity.pdbx_description
1 polymer ?
#
loop_
_entity_poly.entity_id
_entity_poly.type
_entity_poly.pdbx_seq_one_letter_code
_entity_poly.pdbx_strand_id
1 'polypeptide(L)'
;MDVRHIAPWSTLMMVALLAATGVEVRTLPPDPSPAVAPATAKTVDVQMIGDATGYRFSPATITIQRGDKVRFTLVSGPPHNVVFWSDSIPKGAAAALGKGMPQTVDKLTSPFFLKTGDTYVVTFAGVPAGRYRYYCTPHLALGMVATIVVK
;
A
#
# COMPACT_ATOMS: atom_id res chain seq x y z
N MET A 1 71.82 63.70 -3.61
CA MET A 1 71.56 64.60 -2.47
C MET A 1 70.53 63.90 -1.60
N ASP A 2 71.08 63.42 -0.62
CA ASP A 2 70.91 63.42 0.84
C ASP A 2 69.77 62.54 1.36
N VAL A 3 70.14 61.45 1.89
CA VAL A 3 70.52 61.08 3.27
C VAL A 3 69.44 61.38 4.34
N ARG A 4 68.91 60.31 4.99
CA ARG A 4 69.01 60.00 6.41
C ARG A 4 67.94 59.01 6.81
N HIS A 5 68.38 57.81 7.13
CA HIS A 5 68.40 57.16 8.46
C HIS A 5 67.29 57.55 9.42
N ILE A 6 66.53 56.55 9.89
CA ILE A 6 66.45 56.18 11.31
C ILE A 6 65.80 54.81 11.44
N ALA A 7 66.49 53.91 12.10
CA ALA A 7 65.99 52.62 12.65
C ALA A 7 65.50 52.86 14.10
N PRO A 8 65.24 51.83 14.89
CA PRO A 8 64.17 50.83 14.90
C PRO A 8 63.41 50.92 16.24
N TRP A 9 62.22 50.42 16.30
CA TRP A 9 61.63 50.14 17.60
C TRP A 9 61.03 48.75 17.56
N SER A 10 61.70 47.87 18.26
CA SER A 10 61.22 46.52 18.62
C SER A 10 60.02 46.64 19.55
N THR A 11 58.93 46.14 19.13
CA THR A 11 57.82 45.88 20.05
C THR A 11 57.57 44.38 20.05
N LEU A 12 57.98 43.76 21.13
CA LEU A 12 57.65 42.35 21.49
C LEU A 12 56.14 42.24 21.66
N MET A 13 55.48 41.61 20.74
CA MET A 13 54.08 41.19 20.98
C MET A 13 54.11 39.75 21.44
N MET A 14 53.70 39.57 22.69
CA MET A 14 53.48 38.32 23.39
C MET A 14 52.23 37.68 22.80
N VAL A 15 52.38 36.60 22.04
CA VAL A 15 51.25 35.81 21.53
C VAL A 15 50.77 34.91 22.67
N ALA A 16 49.65 35.30 23.25
CA ALA A 16 48.90 34.42 24.17
C ALA A 16 48.26 33.27 23.41
N LEU A 17 48.74 32.06 23.62
CA LEU A 17 48.20 30.83 23.07
C LEU A 17 46.92 30.46 23.85
N LEU A 18 45.75 30.85 23.35
CA LEU A 18 44.48 30.31 23.85
C LEU A 18 44.34 28.89 23.35
N ALA A 19 44.53 27.93 24.24
CA ALA A 19 44.12 26.53 24.02
C ALA A 19 42.61 26.46 24.05
N ALA A 20 41.96 26.44 22.87
CA ALA A 20 40.56 26.11 22.74
C ALA A 20 40.40 24.60 22.94
N THR A 21 39.92 24.21 24.13
CA THR A 21 39.45 22.84 24.36
C THR A 21 38.15 22.62 23.56
N GLY A 22 38.28 22.05 22.37
CA GLY A 22 37.15 21.66 21.54
C GLY A 22 36.43 20.48 22.22
N VAL A 23 35.24 20.74 22.73
CA VAL A 23 34.33 19.66 23.14
C VAL A 23 33.81 19.02 21.86
N GLU A 24 34.37 17.87 21.49
CA GLU A 24 33.80 17.04 20.41
C GLU A 24 32.45 16.49 20.89
N VAL A 25 31.36 17.08 20.38
CA VAL A 25 30.03 16.52 20.51
C VAL A 25 29.98 15.28 19.63
N ARG A 26 30.18 14.12 20.25
CA ARG A 26 30.07 12.83 19.60
C ARG A 26 28.58 12.59 19.33
N THR A 27 28.10 12.89 18.11
CA THR A 27 26.77 12.50 17.64
C THR A 27 26.73 10.99 17.54
N LEU A 28 25.94 10.34 18.40
CA LEU A 28 25.63 8.92 18.28
C LEU A 28 24.90 8.70 16.95
N PRO A 29 25.23 7.63 16.20
CA PRO A 29 24.47 7.27 15.01
C PRO A 29 23.01 7.03 15.42
N PRO A 30 22.01 7.40 14.58
CA PRO A 30 20.63 7.11 14.87
C PRO A 30 20.46 5.59 15.04
N ASP A 31 19.80 5.22 16.13
CA ASP A 31 19.46 3.83 16.42
C ASP A 31 18.76 3.23 15.20
N PRO A 32 19.17 2.07 14.67
CA PRO A 32 18.48 1.47 13.53
C PRO A 32 17.04 1.19 13.96
N SER A 33 16.11 1.96 13.38
CA SER A 33 14.68 1.71 13.55
C SER A 33 14.41 0.24 13.29
N PRO A 34 13.69 -0.49 14.18
CA PRO A 34 13.44 -1.91 13.99
C PRO A 34 12.80 -2.10 12.62
N ALA A 35 13.47 -2.83 11.75
CA ALA A 35 12.94 -3.23 10.45
C ALA A 35 11.66 -4.03 10.74
N VAL A 36 10.50 -3.43 10.43
CA VAL A 36 9.22 -4.15 10.50
C VAL A 36 9.31 -5.32 9.52
N ALA A 37 9.36 -6.53 10.07
CA ALA A 37 9.36 -7.74 9.25
C ALA A 37 8.15 -7.71 8.31
N PRO A 38 8.31 -8.08 7.02
CA PRO A 38 7.19 -8.09 6.09
C PRO A 38 6.10 -9.01 6.64
N ALA A 39 4.93 -8.45 6.92
CA ALA A 39 3.78 -9.23 7.38
C ALA A 39 3.46 -10.27 6.31
N THR A 40 3.38 -11.54 6.68
CA THR A 40 3.01 -12.62 5.77
C THR A 40 1.62 -12.35 5.21
N ALA A 41 1.53 -12.26 3.88
CA ALA A 41 0.26 -12.01 3.19
C ALA A 41 -0.77 -13.10 3.53
N LYS A 42 -1.93 -12.70 4.03
CA LYS A 42 -3.04 -13.62 4.36
C LYS A 42 -3.97 -13.77 3.17
N THR A 43 -4.72 -14.88 3.16
CA THR A 43 -5.84 -15.06 2.23
C THR A 43 -7.14 -15.01 3.01
N VAL A 44 -8.06 -14.13 2.60
CA VAL A 44 -9.40 -14.00 3.17
C VAL A 44 -10.41 -14.54 2.16
N ASP A 45 -11.34 -15.36 2.62
CA ASP A 45 -12.35 -15.98 1.77
C ASP A 45 -13.62 -15.15 1.70
N VAL A 46 -14.18 -15.07 0.48
CA VAL A 46 -15.50 -14.50 0.19
C VAL A 46 -16.28 -15.49 -0.66
N GLN A 47 -17.45 -15.87 -0.20
CA GLN A 47 -18.34 -16.75 -0.91
C GLN A 47 -19.28 -15.96 -1.83
N MET A 48 -19.60 -16.52 -2.98
CA MET A 48 -20.63 -16.05 -3.91
C MET A 48 -21.81 -16.99 -3.85
N ILE A 49 -22.96 -16.48 -3.42
CA ILE A 49 -24.13 -17.27 -3.07
C ILE A 49 -25.35 -16.71 -3.79
N GLY A 50 -26.09 -17.60 -4.46
CA GLY A 50 -27.45 -17.36 -4.92
C GLY A 50 -28.38 -18.44 -4.38
N ASP A 51 -29.37 -18.05 -3.60
CA ASP A 51 -30.36 -18.96 -2.99
C ASP A 51 -31.73 -18.28 -2.86
N ALA A 52 -32.67 -18.91 -2.16
CA ALA A 52 -34.01 -18.36 -1.95
C ALA A 52 -34.04 -16.99 -1.24
N THR A 53 -32.97 -16.59 -0.59
CA THR A 53 -32.83 -15.28 0.08
C THR A 53 -32.22 -14.22 -0.82
N GLY A 54 -31.78 -14.57 -2.03
CA GLY A 54 -31.19 -13.67 -3.02
C GLY A 54 -29.73 -13.95 -3.32
N TYR A 55 -29.12 -13.01 -4.02
CA TYR A 55 -27.73 -13.09 -4.48
C TYR A 55 -26.82 -12.19 -3.62
N ARG A 56 -25.71 -12.74 -3.13
CA ARG A 56 -24.81 -12.00 -2.24
C ARG A 56 -23.37 -12.50 -2.27
N PHE A 57 -22.46 -11.61 -1.92
CA PHE A 57 -21.14 -11.95 -1.41
C PHE A 57 -21.21 -12.15 0.11
N SER A 58 -20.54 -13.16 0.64
CA SER A 58 -20.54 -13.44 2.07
C SER A 58 -19.09 -13.71 2.56
N PRO A 59 -18.57 -12.91 3.49
CA PRO A 59 -19.15 -11.68 4.05
C PRO A 59 -19.28 -10.54 3.04
N ALA A 60 -20.26 -9.65 3.23
CA ALA A 60 -20.47 -8.49 2.36
C ALA A 60 -19.43 -7.36 2.60
N THR A 61 -18.75 -7.39 3.73
CA THR A 61 -17.63 -6.46 4.02
C THR A 61 -16.52 -7.22 4.72
N ILE A 62 -15.31 -7.08 4.22
CA ILE A 62 -14.10 -7.62 4.83
C ILE A 62 -13.06 -6.51 5.01
N THR A 63 -12.15 -6.70 5.97
CA THR A 63 -10.99 -5.84 6.17
C THR A 63 -9.72 -6.66 6.01
N ILE A 64 -8.79 -6.15 5.21
CA ILE A 64 -7.51 -6.77 4.90
C ILE A 64 -6.36 -5.78 5.07
N GLN A 65 -5.13 -6.27 5.08
CA GLN A 65 -3.91 -5.46 4.99
C GLN A 65 -3.44 -5.37 3.53
N ARG A 66 -2.64 -4.35 3.24
CA ARG A 66 -1.95 -4.28 1.93
C ARG A 66 -1.09 -5.52 1.73
N GLY A 67 -1.17 -6.12 0.56
CA GLY A 67 -0.46 -7.35 0.22
C GLY A 67 -1.27 -8.62 0.45
N ASP A 68 -2.35 -8.58 1.22
CA ASP A 68 -3.24 -9.71 1.40
C ASP A 68 -3.92 -10.13 0.09
N LYS A 69 -4.50 -11.32 0.11
CA LYS A 69 -5.26 -11.90 -1.00
C LYS A 69 -6.70 -12.10 -0.59
N VAL A 70 -7.60 -11.95 -1.55
CA VAL A 70 -9.01 -12.31 -1.37
C VAL A 70 -9.34 -13.42 -2.35
N ARG A 71 -9.80 -14.54 -1.83
CA ARG A 71 -10.27 -15.68 -2.61
C ARG A 71 -11.80 -15.66 -2.68
N PHE A 72 -12.33 -15.50 -3.87
CA PHE A 72 -13.74 -15.60 -4.17
C PHE A 72 -14.05 -17.06 -4.55
N THR A 73 -15.10 -17.63 -3.96
CA THR A 73 -15.52 -19.01 -4.24
C THR A 73 -17.00 -19.03 -4.60
N LEU A 74 -17.33 -19.61 -5.75
CA LEU A 74 -18.72 -19.88 -6.13
C LEU A 74 -19.29 -21.01 -5.27
N VAL A 75 -20.30 -20.69 -4.48
CA VAL A 75 -21.01 -21.68 -3.66
C VAL A 75 -22.32 -22.12 -4.33
N SER A 76 -23.13 -21.18 -4.83
CA SER A 76 -24.41 -21.47 -5.46
C SER A 76 -24.90 -20.34 -6.36
N GLY A 77 -25.87 -20.61 -7.22
CA GLY A 77 -26.58 -19.64 -8.06
C GLY A 77 -25.74 -19.03 -9.20
N PRO A 78 -24.96 -19.84 -9.97
CA PRO A 78 -24.21 -19.32 -11.12
C PRO A 78 -25.11 -18.71 -12.21
N PRO A 79 -24.54 -17.83 -13.11
CA PRO A 79 -23.13 -17.42 -13.14
C PRO A 79 -22.83 -16.25 -12.22
N HIS A 80 -21.60 -16.16 -11.71
CA HIS A 80 -21.12 -15.02 -10.96
C HIS A 80 -19.84 -14.45 -11.57
N ASN A 81 -19.51 -13.19 -11.24
CA ASN A 81 -18.20 -12.60 -11.47
C ASN A 81 -17.90 -11.55 -10.39
N VAL A 82 -16.69 -11.01 -10.42
CA VAL A 82 -16.22 -9.93 -9.53
C VAL A 82 -15.80 -8.77 -10.40
N VAL A 83 -16.45 -7.63 -10.23
CA VAL A 83 -16.16 -6.39 -10.94
C VAL A 83 -15.96 -5.26 -9.94
N PHE A 84 -14.81 -4.62 -9.95
CA PHE A 84 -14.59 -3.43 -9.12
C PHE A 84 -15.03 -2.18 -9.88
N TRP A 85 -15.81 -1.31 -9.24
CA TRP A 85 -16.12 0.01 -9.78
C TRP A 85 -14.89 0.90 -9.77
N SER A 86 -14.46 1.35 -10.94
CA SER A 86 -13.26 2.20 -11.08
C SER A 86 -13.38 3.56 -10.39
N ASP A 87 -14.59 4.06 -10.19
CA ASP A 87 -14.93 5.32 -9.49
C ASP A 87 -15.19 5.15 -8.00
N SER A 88 -15.30 3.90 -7.54
CA SER A 88 -15.56 3.53 -6.13
C SER A 88 -14.39 2.78 -5.48
N ILE A 89 -13.19 2.98 -6.02
CA ILE A 89 -11.90 2.56 -5.46
C ILE A 89 -11.03 3.80 -5.25
N PRO A 90 -9.98 3.75 -4.41
CA PRO A 90 -9.08 4.87 -4.19
C PRO A 90 -8.43 5.36 -5.50
N LYS A 91 -8.25 6.68 -5.61
CA LYS A 91 -7.61 7.30 -6.77
C LYS A 91 -6.24 6.66 -7.04
N GLY A 92 -6.00 6.27 -8.29
CA GLY A 92 -4.75 5.61 -8.71
C GLY A 92 -4.66 4.12 -8.40
N ALA A 93 -5.65 3.52 -7.72
CA ALA A 93 -5.63 2.11 -7.35
C ALA A 93 -5.81 1.16 -8.54
N ALA A 94 -6.48 1.58 -9.60
CA ALA A 94 -6.91 0.71 -10.70
C ALA A 94 -5.78 -0.09 -11.35
N ALA A 95 -4.62 0.55 -11.59
CA ALA A 95 -3.48 -0.12 -12.21
C ALA A 95 -2.87 -1.20 -11.31
N ALA A 96 -2.73 -0.92 -10.00
CA ALA A 96 -2.19 -1.88 -9.04
C ALA A 96 -3.17 -3.03 -8.79
N LEU A 97 -4.46 -2.72 -8.65
CA LEU A 97 -5.51 -3.72 -8.49
C LEU A 97 -5.62 -4.62 -9.72
N GLY A 98 -5.59 -4.06 -10.93
CA GLY A 98 -5.62 -4.82 -12.18
C GLY A 98 -4.45 -5.81 -12.32
N LYS A 99 -3.26 -5.43 -11.84
CA LYS A 99 -2.11 -6.36 -11.77
C LYS A 99 -2.36 -7.52 -10.79
N GLY A 100 -3.15 -7.30 -9.75
CA GLY A 100 -3.53 -8.31 -8.77
C GLY A 100 -4.68 -9.21 -9.21
N MET A 101 -5.33 -8.91 -10.33
CA MET A 101 -6.45 -9.66 -10.89
C MET A 101 -5.99 -10.48 -12.10
N PRO A 102 -5.79 -11.80 -11.99
CA PRO A 102 -5.37 -12.63 -13.13
C PRO A 102 -6.51 -12.78 -14.14
N GLN A 103 -6.16 -12.97 -15.43
CA GLN A 103 -7.11 -13.34 -16.49
C GLN A 103 -8.37 -12.45 -16.58
N THR A 104 -8.22 -11.13 -16.33
CA THR A 104 -9.35 -10.20 -16.48
C THR A 104 -9.88 -10.22 -17.92
N VAL A 105 -11.20 -10.19 -18.05
CA VAL A 105 -11.90 -10.13 -19.37
C VAL A 105 -12.11 -8.68 -19.82
N ASP A 106 -12.09 -7.74 -18.87
CA ASP A 106 -12.11 -6.29 -19.08
C ASP A 106 -11.50 -5.61 -17.84
N LYS A 107 -11.36 -4.29 -17.85
CA LYS A 107 -10.81 -3.51 -16.73
C LYS A 107 -11.47 -3.89 -15.41
N LEU A 108 -10.67 -4.41 -14.47
CA LEU A 108 -11.10 -4.79 -13.13
C LEU A 108 -12.28 -5.79 -13.09
N THR A 109 -12.41 -6.61 -14.14
CA THR A 109 -13.50 -7.60 -14.28
C THR A 109 -12.91 -9.00 -14.37
N SER A 110 -13.29 -9.89 -13.43
CA SER A 110 -12.93 -11.30 -13.48
C SER A 110 -13.66 -12.06 -14.59
N PRO A 111 -13.18 -13.24 -15.01
CA PRO A 111 -14.00 -14.18 -15.75
C PRO A 111 -15.27 -14.58 -14.99
N PHE A 112 -16.22 -15.19 -15.68
CA PHE A 112 -17.39 -15.76 -15.04
C PHE A 112 -17.05 -17.07 -14.33
N PHE A 113 -17.62 -17.27 -13.15
CA PHE A 113 -17.66 -18.52 -12.40
C PHE A 113 -18.93 -19.26 -12.78
N LEU A 114 -18.80 -20.47 -13.28
CA LEU A 114 -19.90 -21.22 -13.86
C LEU A 114 -20.26 -22.48 -13.07
N LYS A 115 -19.30 -22.98 -12.28
CA LYS A 115 -19.47 -24.23 -11.52
C LYS A 115 -19.23 -23.98 -10.03
N THR A 116 -20.04 -24.61 -9.19
CA THR A 116 -19.80 -24.65 -7.74
C THR A 116 -18.37 -25.14 -7.47
N GLY A 117 -17.67 -24.42 -6.63
CA GLY A 117 -16.26 -24.66 -6.32
C GLY A 117 -15.27 -23.86 -7.18
N ASP A 118 -15.71 -23.18 -8.26
CA ASP A 118 -14.85 -22.26 -9.00
C ASP A 118 -14.31 -21.18 -8.06
N THR A 119 -13.03 -20.87 -8.18
CA THR A 119 -12.34 -19.87 -7.35
C THR A 119 -11.60 -18.85 -8.18
N TYR A 120 -11.45 -17.65 -7.61
CA TYR A 120 -10.66 -16.56 -8.18
C TYR A 120 -9.93 -15.81 -7.08
N VAL A 121 -8.64 -15.59 -7.22
CA VAL A 121 -7.82 -14.92 -6.20
C VAL A 121 -7.37 -13.57 -6.71
N VAL A 122 -7.70 -12.54 -5.96
CA VAL A 122 -7.24 -11.15 -6.18
C VAL A 122 -6.17 -10.81 -5.15
N THR A 123 -5.03 -10.33 -5.61
CA THR A 123 -3.92 -9.89 -4.75
C THR A 123 -3.97 -8.37 -4.57
N PHE A 124 -3.91 -7.89 -3.33
CA PHE A 124 -3.94 -6.48 -2.98
C PHE A 124 -2.52 -5.91 -2.74
N ALA A 125 -1.54 -6.39 -3.50
CA ALA A 125 -0.18 -5.89 -3.45
C ALA A 125 -0.06 -4.52 -4.14
N GLY A 126 0.58 -3.56 -3.48
CA GLY A 126 0.83 -2.22 -4.03
C GLY A 126 -0.41 -1.34 -4.18
N VAL A 127 -1.56 -1.77 -3.69
CA VAL A 127 -2.78 -0.94 -3.72
C VAL A 127 -2.78 0.06 -2.55
N PRO A 128 -3.32 1.27 -2.70
CA PRO A 128 -3.50 2.21 -1.60
C PRO A 128 -4.54 1.72 -0.58
N ALA A 129 -4.43 2.17 0.67
CA ALA A 129 -5.47 1.95 1.66
C ALA A 129 -6.78 2.63 1.24
N GLY A 130 -7.91 2.03 1.62
CA GLY A 130 -9.22 2.58 1.33
C GLY A 130 -10.29 1.53 1.09
N ARG A 131 -11.41 1.97 0.55
CA ARG A 131 -12.57 1.12 0.27
C ARG A 131 -12.57 0.73 -1.20
N TYR A 132 -12.79 -0.55 -1.46
CA TYR A 132 -12.85 -1.17 -2.79
C TYR A 132 -14.23 -1.80 -2.94
N ARG A 133 -15.15 -1.07 -3.56
CA ARG A 133 -16.50 -1.60 -3.83
C ARG A 133 -16.48 -2.47 -5.08
N TYR A 134 -17.21 -3.56 -5.02
CA TYR A 134 -17.33 -4.49 -6.14
C TYR A 134 -18.73 -5.09 -6.21
N TYR A 135 -19.06 -5.68 -7.34
CA TYR A 135 -20.35 -6.24 -7.64
C TYR A 135 -20.24 -7.47 -8.54
N CYS A 136 -21.36 -8.19 -8.69
CA CYS A 136 -21.52 -9.25 -9.66
C CYS A 136 -22.40 -8.71 -10.80
N THR A 137 -21.92 -8.76 -12.06
CA THR A 137 -22.63 -8.18 -13.21
C THR A 137 -24.04 -8.75 -13.39
N PRO A 138 -24.27 -10.10 -13.42
CA PRO A 138 -25.61 -10.64 -13.61
C PRO A 138 -26.60 -10.28 -12.50
N HIS A 139 -26.11 -10.05 -11.28
CA HIS A 139 -26.95 -9.87 -10.11
C HIS A 139 -26.87 -8.48 -9.49
N LEU A 140 -26.30 -7.50 -10.21
CA LEU A 140 -26.19 -6.12 -9.74
C LEU A 140 -27.57 -5.52 -9.41
N ALA A 141 -28.54 -5.72 -10.31
CA ALA A 141 -29.91 -5.24 -10.11
C ALA A 141 -30.62 -5.92 -8.93
N LEU A 142 -30.11 -7.06 -8.47
CA LEU A 142 -30.58 -7.82 -7.31
C LEU A 142 -29.80 -7.49 -6.03
N GLY A 143 -28.93 -6.47 -6.09
CA GLY A 143 -28.19 -5.98 -4.94
C GLY A 143 -26.94 -6.78 -4.59
N MET A 144 -26.40 -7.62 -5.47
CA MET A 144 -25.16 -8.35 -5.23
C MET A 144 -23.94 -7.44 -5.29
N VAL A 145 -23.69 -6.72 -4.21
CA VAL A 145 -22.60 -5.77 -4.02
C VAL A 145 -21.89 -6.01 -2.70
N ALA A 146 -20.61 -5.65 -2.64
CA ALA A 146 -19.80 -5.81 -1.43
C ALA A 146 -18.63 -4.83 -1.37
N THR A 147 -17.88 -4.84 -0.26
CA THR A 147 -16.76 -3.92 -0.04
C THR A 147 -15.59 -4.62 0.62
N ILE A 148 -14.39 -4.38 0.10
CA ILE A 148 -13.12 -4.69 0.77
C ILE A 148 -12.57 -3.39 1.32
N VAL A 149 -12.18 -3.39 2.60
CA VAL A 149 -11.46 -2.28 3.26
C VAL A 149 -10.00 -2.69 3.39
N VAL A 150 -9.12 -1.96 2.71
CA VAL A 150 -7.66 -2.15 2.80
C VAL A 150 -7.08 -1.15 3.80
N LYS A 151 -6.29 -1.64 4.75
CA LYS A 151 -5.56 -0.85 5.76
C LYS A 151 -4.07 -0.80 5.51
#